data_c316c96fecb8e7a46e54f558dda70477
#
_entry.id   c316c96fecb8e7a46e54f558dda70477
#
_cell.length_a   1.000
_cell.length_b   1.000
_cell.length_c   1.000
_cell.angle_alpha   90.00
_cell.angle_beta   90.00
_cell.angle_gamma   90.00
#
_symmetry.space_group_name_H-M   'P 1'
#
loop_
_entity.id
_entity.type
_entity.pdbx_description
1 polymer ?
#
loop_
_entity_poly.entity_id
_entity_poly.type
_entity_poly.pdbx_seq_one_letter_code
_entity_poly.pdbx_strand_id
1 'polypeptide(L)'
;DVLGSRGLGDVYKRQILRLRKCNLKLKSTIIMPCLALGISSFVMLSTESILSVSFTSSLSRYGGDLAVGAMTIITSTNQLVLMPLQGICQGGQPIMSYNYGAKNYDRVKRAFFTQFKVCVIFTIASWAVMMLVPQVFAGMFTNNAELKQYTVWTLRVYMAGMFSLGFQICCQQSFMALGQAKVSLITVSYTHLTLPTTSRV
;
A
#
# COMPACT_ATOMS: atom_id res chain seq x y z
N ASP A 1 -11.75 -37.99 -10.01
CA ASP A 1 -11.87 -36.52 -10.23
C ASP A 1 -13.31 -35.96 -10.23
N VAL A 2 -14.28 -36.75 -9.83
CA VAL A 2 -15.69 -36.29 -9.68
C VAL A 2 -15.93 -35.58 -8.34
N LEU A 3 -15.03 -35.69 -7.38
CA LEU A 3 -15.14 -35.07 -6.06
C LEU A 3 -14.82 -33.56 -6.04
N GLY A 4 -13.96 -33.07 -6.94
CA GLY A 4 -13.59 -31.65 -6.99
C GLY A 4 -14.70 -30.75 -7.53
N SER A 5 -15.46 -31.20 -8.52
CA SER A 5 -16.54 -30.42 -9.13
C SER A 5 -17.79 -30.32 -8.25
N ARG A 6 -18.07 -31.33 -7.42
CA ARG A 6 -19.18 -31.30 -6.45
C ARG A 6 -18.90 -30.35 -5.28
N GLY A 7 -17.65 -30.25 -4.81
CA GLY A 7 -17.26 -29.35 -3.72
C GLY A 7 -17.48 -27.87 -4.05
N LEU A 8 -17.09 -27.44 -5.26
CA LEU A 8 -17.29 -26.06 -5.72
C LEU A 8 -18.78 -25.74 -5.92
N GLY A 9 -19.56 -26.66 -6.48
CA GLY A 9 -21.01 -26.47 -6.65
C GLY A 9 -21.77 -26.34 -5.32
N ASP A 10 -21.36 -27.07 -4.27
CA ASP A 10 -21.97 -26.98 -2.93
C ASP A 10 -21.57 -25.70 -2.20
N VAL A 11 -20.35 -25.22 -2.38
CA VAL A 11 -19.90 -23.92 -1.85
C VAL A 11 -20.74 -22.78 -2.46
N TYR A 12 -20.99 -22.80 -3.77
CA TYR A 12 -21.86 -21.82 -4.43
C TYR A 12 -23.32 -21.91 -3.97
N LYS A 13 -23.84 -23.08 -3.69
CA LYS A 13 -25.22 -23.27 -3.22
C LYS A 13 -25.41 -22.80 -1.77
N ARG A 14 -24.36 -22.85 -0.95
CA ARG A 14 -24.38 -22.41 0.47
C ARG A 14 -24.02 -20.96 0.66
N GLN A 15 -23.64 -20.22 -0.39
CA GLN A 15 -23.38 -18.80 -0.26
C GLN A 15 -24.65 -18.03 0.13
N ILE A 16 -24.56 -17.29 1.22
CA ILE A 16 -25.61 -16.42 1.75
C ILE A 16 -25.92 -15.28 0.77
N LEU A 17 -24.88 -14.83 0.03
CA LEU A 17 -24.96 -13.77 -0.97
C LEU A 17 -25.32 -14.37 -2.33
N ARG A 18 -26.55 -14.13 -2.79
CA ARG A 18 -27.01 -14.50 -4.14
C ARG A 18 -27.40 -13.26 -4.93
N LEU A 19 -26.93 -13.19 -6.18
CA LEU A 19 -27.37 -12.17 -7.13
C LEU A 19 -28.83 -12.47 -7.53
N ARG A 20 -29.76 -11.69 -7.00
CA ARG A 20 -31.18 -11.74 -7.35
C ARG A 20 -31.55 -10.50 -8.14
N LYS A 21 -32.39 -10.63 -9.20
CA LYS A 21 -32.85 -9.51 -10.01
C LYS A 21 -33.54 -8.40 -9.18
N CYS A 22 -34.20 -8.78 -8.06
CA CYS A 22 -34.83 -7.82 -7.14
C CYS A 22 -33.82 -6.93 -6.39
N ASN A 23 -32.56 -7.36 -6.25
CA ASN A 23 -31.51 -6.62 -5.57
C ASN A 23 -30.69 -5.70 -6.52
N LEU A 24 -30.99 -5.71 -7.81
CA LEU A 24 -30.35 -4.84 -8.82
C LEU A 24 -30.88 -3.41 -8.81
N LYS A 25 -31.91 -3.11 -7.99
CA LYS A 25 -32.40 -1.73 -7.84
C LYS A 25 -31.33 -0.88 -7.17
N LEU A 26 -30.87 0.15 -7.89
CA LEU A 26 -29.93 1.13 -7.39
C LEU A 26 -30.54 1.93 -6.24
N LYS A 27 -30.07 1.74 -5.03
CA LYS A 27 -30.49 2.51 -3.84
C LYS A 27 -29.42 3.54 -3.52
N SER A 28 -29.78 4.81 -3.53
CA SER A 28 -28.89 5.94 -3.24
C SER A 28 -28.19 5.79 -1.87
N THR A 29 -28.89 5.27 -0.87
CA THR A 29 -28.34 4.99 0.47
C THR A 29 -27.19 4.00 0.50
N ILE A 30 -27.06 3.15 -0.52
CA ILE A 30 -25.94 2.17 -0.63
C ILE A 30 -24.88 2.73 -1.57
N ILE A 31 -25.28 3.40 -2.65
CA ILE A 31 -24.35 3.89 -3.68
C ILE A 31 -23.52 5.05 -3.15
N MET A 32 -24.13 6.01 -2.42
CA MET A 32 -23.42 7.18 -1.94
C MET A 32 -22.22 6.86 -1.02
N PRO A 33 -22.31 5.97 -0.03
CA PRO A 33 -21.14 5.55 0.74
C PRO A 33 -20.07 4.87 -0.11
N CYS A 34 -20.47 4.03 -1.08
CA CYS A 34 -19.53 3.37 -1.98
C CYS A 34 -18.78 4.38 -2.86
N LEU A 35 -19.51 5.36 -3.42
CA LEU A 35 -18.92 6.45 -4.22
C LEU A 35 -17.97 7.31 -3.36
N ALA A 36 -18.36 7.63 -2.13
CA ALA A 36 -17.50 8.40 -1.22
C ALA A 36 -16.17 7.69 -0.92
N LEU A 37 -16.20 6.37 -0.71
CA LEU A 37 -14.98 5.56 -0.56
C LEU A 37 -14.16 5.53 -1.85
N GLY A 38 -14.81 5.40 -3.01
CA GLY A 38 -14.16 5.42 -4.32
C GLY A 38 -13.49 6.77 -4.63
N ILE A 39 -14.16 7.87 -4.35
CA ILE A 39 -13.63 9.22 -4.53
C ILE A 39 -12.41 9.44 -3.62
N SER A 40 -12.49 8.98 -2.37
CA SER A 40 -11.35 9.05 -1.45
C SER A 40 -10.10 8.36 -2.01
N SER A 41 -10.26 7.13 -2.50
CA SER A 41 -9.17 6.39 -3.12
C SER A 41 -8.67 7.03 -4.41
N PHE A 42 -9.57 7.58 -5.23
CA PHE A 42 -9.22 8.30 -6.46
C PHE A 42 -8.39 9.55 -6.17
N VAL A 43 -8.81 10.39 -5.23
CA VAL A 43 -8.07 11.60 -4.84
C VAL A 43 -6.67 11.24 -4.34
N MET A 44 -6.56 10.18 -3.53
CA MET A 44 -5.28 9.68 -3.03
C MET A 44 -4.33 9.28 -4.17
N LEU A 45 -4.79 8.42 -5.09
CA LEU A 45 -3.99 7.95 -6.23
C LEU A 45 -3.63 9.10 -7.19
N SER A 46 -4.56 10.05 -7.40
CA SER A 46 -4.31 11.22 -8.23
C SER A 46 -3.24 12.13 -7.63
N THR A 47 -3.28 12.34 -6.31
CA THR A 47 -2.26 13.13 -5.59
C THR A 47 -0.89 12.48 -5.70
N GLU A 48 -0.81 11.16 -5.51
CA GLU A 48 0.42 10.39 -5.63
C GLU A 48 0.99 10.47 -7.06
N SER A 49 0.13 10.37 -8.07
CA SER A 49 0.53 10.50 -9.49
C SER A 49 1.07 11.90 -9.81
N ILE A 50 0.41 12.96 -9.35
CA ILE A 50 0.86 14.34 -9.56
C ILE A 50 2.21 14.58 -8.88
N LEU A 51 2.39 14.11 -7.65
CA LEU A 51 3.66 14.19 -6.94
C LEU A 51 4.78 13.45 -7.68
N SER A 52 4.50 12.23 -8.15
CA SER A 52 5.47 11.43 -8.90
C SER A 52 5.91 12.12 -10.20
N VAL A 53 4.97 12.66 -10.98
CA VAL A 53 5.28 13.39 -12.22
C VAL A 53 6.07 14.66 -11.92
N SER A 54 5.67 15.46 -10.94
CA SER A 54 6.35 16.69 -10.54
C SER A 54 7.77 16.40 -10.04
N PHE A 55 7.93 15.34 -9.24
CA PHE A 55 9.24 14.94 -8.74
C PHE A 55 10.16 14.45 -9.85
N THR A 56 9.66 13.57 -10.74
CA THR A 56 10.44 13.06 -11.89
C THR A 56 10.83 14.19 -12.85
N SER A 57 9.92 15.13 -13.12
CA SER A 57 10.20 16.30 -13.96
C SER A 57 11.29 17.20 -13.35
N SER A 58 11.21 17.46 -12.05
CA SER A 58 12.23 18.24 -11.34
C SER A 58 13.58 17.50 -11.34
N LEU A 59 13.57 16.20 -11.13
CA LEU A 59 14.77 15.37 -11.11
C LEU A 59 15.45 15.33 -12.48
N SER A 60 14.68 15.23 -13.56
CA SER A 60 15.18 15.31 -14.95
C SER A 60 15.83 16.67 -15.23
N ARG A 61 15.23 17.75 -14.74
CA ARG A 61 15.73 19.11 -15.00
C ARG A 61 17.03 19.44 -14.26
N TYR A 62 17.18 18.96 -13.01
CA TYR A 62 18.31 19.32 -12.15
C TYR A 62 19.35 18.21 -12.01
N GLY A 63 18.97 16.94 -12.16
CA GLY A 63 19.84 15.78 -11.95
C GLY A 63 20.17 15.00 -13.22
N GLY A 64 19.53 15.33 -14.35
CA GLY A 64 19.76 14.65 -15.62
C GLY A 64 19.30 13.20 -15.64
N ASP A 65 19.70 12.48 -16.69
CA ASP A 65 19.29 11.08 -16.93
C ASP A 65 19.77 10.11 -15.86
N LEU A 66 20.93 10.40 -15.27
CA LEU A 66 21.50 9.55 -14.21
C LEU A 66 20.62 9.54 -12.96
N ALA A 67 20.11 10.70 -12.56
CA ALA A 67 19.24 10.83 -11.40
C ALA A 67 17.85 10.21 -11.63
N VAL A 68 17.30 10.36 -12.84
CA VAL A 68 16.03 9.73 -13.24
C VAL A 68 16.18 8.20 -13.27
N GLY A 69 17.29 7.69 -13.83
CA GLY A 69 17.61 6.27 -13.83
C GLY A 69 17.73 5.70 -12.42
N ALA A 70 18.45 6.38 -11.54
CA ALA A 70 18.56 5.96 -10.13
C ALA A 70 17.21 5.96 -9.42
N MET A 71 16.38 6.99 -9.65
CA MET A 71 15.04 7.06 -9.04
C MET A 71 14.13 5.94 -9.54
N THR A 72 14.22 5.56 -10.80
CA THR A 72 13.48 4.43 -11.36
C THR A 72 13.86 3.11 -10.66
N ILE A 73 15.14 2.89 -10.41
CA ILE A 73 15.63 1.72 -9.67
C ILE A 73 15.12 1.75 -8.22
N ILE A 74 15.16 2.89 -7.56
CA ILE A 74 14.69 3.07 -6.18
C ILE A 74 13.19 2.79 -6.07
N THR A 75 12.38 3.33 -6.97
CA THR A 75 10.93 3.10 -6.97
C THR A 75 10.58 1.64 -7.24
N SER A 76 11.30 0.99 -8.17
CA SER A 76 11.13 -0.45 -8.43
C SER A 76 11.50 -1.30 -7.22
N THR A 77 12.60 -0.96 -6.55
CA THR A 77 13.04 -1.63 -5.31
C THR A 77 12.02 -1.41 -4.18
N ASN A 78 11.46 -0.21 -4.06
CA ASN A 78 10.42 0.11 -3.10
C ASN A 78 9.15 -0.74 -3.33
N GLN A 79 8.75 -0.96 -4.59
CA GLN A 79 7.61 -1.79 -4.94
C GLN A 79 7.78 -3.26 -4.52
N LEU A 80 9.00 -3.80 -4.52
CA LEU A 80 9.27 -5.15 -4.01
C LEU A 80 8.91 -5.30 -2.53
N VAL A 81 9.02 -4.23 -1.74
CA VAL A 81 8.62 -4.23 -0.32
C VAL A 81 7.14 -3.90 -0.16
N LEU A 82 6.63 -2.96 -0.95
CA LEU A 82 5.25 -2.51 -0.83
C LEU A 82 4.22 -3.57 -1.22
N MET A 83 4.48 -4.35 -2.28
CA MET A 83 3.53 -5.37 -2.75
C MET A 83 3.24 -6.46 -1.70
N PRO A 84 4.24 -7.12 -1.07
CA PRO A 84 3.96 -8.08 -0.01
C PRO A 84 3.30 -7.42 1.21
N LEU A 85 3.71 -6.21 1.57
CA LEU A 85 3.14 -5.47 2.69
C LEU A 85 1.66 -5.18 2.48
N GLN A 86 1.29 -4.73 1.28
CA GLN A 86 -0.12 -4.52 0.89
C GLN A 86 -0.89 -5.84 0.89
N GLY A 87 -0.28 -6.93 0.42
CA GLY A 87 -0.89 -8.26 0.45
C GLY A 87 -1.25 -8.72 1.87
N ILE A 88 -0.33 -8.53 2.82
CA ILE A 88 -0.57 -8.81 4.25
C ILE A 88 -1.74 -7.98 4.78
N CYS A 89 -1.77 -6.68 4.46
CA CYS A 89 -2.83 -5.78 4.88
C CYS A 89 -4.19 -6.15 4.27
N GLN A 90 -4.23 -6.44 2.98
CA GLN A 90 -5.45 -6.86 2.28
C GLN A 90 -6.00 -8.19 2.80
N GLY A 91 -5.12 -9.12 3.17
CA GLY A 91 -5.53 -10.38 3.80
C GLY A 91 -6.22 -10.19 5.17
N GLY A 92 -5.82 -9.18 5.93
CA GLY A 92 -6.43 -8.85 7.22
C GLY A 92 -7.74 -8.03 7.14
N GLN A 93 -7.96 -7.31 6.03
CA GLN A 93 -9.14 -6.45 5.84
C GLN A 93 -10.48 -7.19 6.07
N PRO A 94 -10.77 -8.33 5.42
CA PRO A 94 -12.05 -9.02 5.61
C PRO A 94 -12.26 -9.47 7.05
N ILE A 95 -11.20 -9.86 7.75
CA ILE A 95 -11.28 -10.28 9.17
C ILE A 95 -11.70 -9.09 10.04
N MET A 96 -11.08 -7.92 9.84
CA MET A 96 -11.40 -6.71 10.60
C MET A 96 -12.80 -6.21 10.27
N SER A 97 -13.16 -6.11 9.00
CA SER A 97 -14.47 -5.62 8.54
C SER A 97 -15.61 -6.48 9.04
N TYR A 98 -15.48 -7.82 8.94
CA TYR A 98 -16.50 -8.75 9.42
C TYR A 98 -16.71 -8.66 10.93
N ASN A 99 -15.62 -8.68 11.71
CA ASN A 99 -15.73 -8.61 13.17
C ASN A 99 -16.20 -7.23 13.65
N TYR A 100 -15.87 -6.17 12.93
CA TYR A 100 -16.38 -4.83 13.22
C TYR A 100 -17.90 -4.75 13.00
N GLY A 101 -18.39 -5.27 11.86
CA GLY A 101 -19.83 -5.35 11.59
C GLY A 101 -20.59 -6.21 12.60
N ALA A 102 -19.96 -7.27 13.11
CA ALA A 102 -20.48 -8.12 14.17
C ALA A 102 -20.32 -7.53 15.60
N LYS A 103 -19.78 -6.31 15.74
CA LYS A 103 -19.50 -5.63 17.02
C LYS A 103 -18.53 -6.37 17.95
N ASN A 104 -17.71 -7.28 17.40
CA ASN A 104 -16.69 -8.04 18.11
C ASN A 104 -15.38 -7.26 18.21
N TYR A 105 -15.37 -6.13 18.92
CA TYR A 105 -14.23 -5.20 18.96
C TYR A 105 -12.93 -5.81 19.50
N ASP A 106 -13.00 -6.79 20.40
CA ASP A 106 -11.81 -7.47 20.91
C ASP A 106 -11.10 -8.29 19.82
N ARG A 107 -11.87 -8.92 18.93
CA ARG A 107 -11.32 -9.63 17.78
C ARG A 107 -10.72 -8.66 16.75
N VAL A 108 -11.36 -7.51 16.53
CA VAL A 108 -10.82 -6.45 15.68
C VAL A 108 -9.47 -5.98 16.21
N LYS A 109 -9.36 -5.68 17.51
CA LYS A 109 -8.10 -5.29 18.14
C LYS A 109 -7.01 -6.37 17.98
N ARG A 110 -7.33 -7.62 18.26
CA ARG A 110 -6.37 -8.72 18.11
C ARG A 110 -5.91 -8.86 16.66
N ALA A 111 -6.82 -8.82 15.70
CA ALA A 111 -6.49 -8.88 14.26
C ALA A 111 -5.58 -7.71 13.86
N PHE A 112 -5.91 -6.48 14.27
CA PHE A 112 -5.13 -5.29 14.03
C PHE A 112 -3.71 -5.41 14.59
N PHE A 113 -3.56 -5.74 15.88
CA PHE A 113 -2.24 -5.83 16.50
C PHE A 113 -1.40 -6.98 15.93
N THR A 114 -2.02 -8.09 15.53
CA THR A 114 -1.31 -9.19 14.86
C THR A 114 -0.79 -8.74 13.51
N GLN A 115 -1.65 -8.14 12.68
CA GLN A 115 -1.28 -7.59 11.38
C GLN A 115 -0.20 -6.52 11.53
N PHE A 116 -0.35 -5.61 12.48
CA PHE A 116 0.60 -4.55 12.77
C PHE A 116 1.99 -5.08 13.11
N LYS A 117 2.09 -6.07 14.00
CA LYS A 117 3.37 -6.71 14.34
C LYS A 117 4.02 -7.34 13.11
N VAL A 118 3.26 -8.06 12.30
CA VAL A 118 3.78 -8.70 11.08
C VAL A 118 4.28 -7.65 10.09
N CYS A 119 3.51 -6.58 9.86
CA CYS A 119 3.90 -5.48 8.96
C CYS A 119 5.18 -4.78 9.44
N VAL A 120 5.27 -4.47 10.73
CA VAL A 120 6.45 -3.79 11.31
C VAL A 120 7.69 -4.68 11.22
N ILE A 121 7.58 -5.96 11.61
CA ILE A 121 8.70 -6.91 11.52
C ILE A 121 9.16 -7.05 10.06
N PHE A 122 8.22 -7.22 9.13
CA PHE A 122 8.52 -7.34 7.70
C PHE A 122 9.22 -6.08 7.16
N THR A 123 8.72 -4.90 7.52
CA THR A 123 9.29 -3.63 7.04
C THR A 123 10.68 -3.39 7.62
N ILE A 124 10.89 -3.65 8.91
CA ILE A 124 12.22 -3.53 9.54
C ILE A 124 13.20 -4.54 8.93
N ALA A 125 12.79 -5.78 8.72
CA ALA A 125 13.63 -6.80 8.09
C ALA A 125 14.01 -6.40 6.66
N SER A 126 13.05 -5.93 5.86
CA SER A 126 13.29 -5.46 4.49
C SER A 126 14.20 -4.23 4.47
N TRP A 127 13.98 -3.29 5.38
CA TRP A 127 14.83 -2.11 5.55
C TRP A 127 16.27 -2.49 5.90
N ALA A 128 16.45 -3.40 6.86
CA ALA A 128 17.77 -3.86 7.26
C ALA A 128 18.51 -4.55 6.09
N VAL A 129 17.85 -5.40 5.34
CA VAL A 129 18.44 -6.06 4.16
C VAL A 129 18.86 -5.02 3.12
N MET A 130 18.03 -4.02 2.82
CA MET A 130 18.34 -2.97 1.85
C MET A 130 19.47 -2.06 2.30
N MET A 131 19.59 -1.79 3.60
CA MET A 131 20.71 -1.01 4.15
C MET A 131 22.04 -1.77 4.16
N LEU A 132 21.98 -3.08 4.42
CA LEU A 132 23.19 -3.93 4.47
C LEU A 132 23.74 -4.24 3.07
N VAL A 133 22.86 -4.50 2.10
CA VAL A 133 23.27 -4.99 0.76
C VAL A 133 22.65 -4.17 -0.39
N PRO A 134 22.76 -2.84 -0.40
CA PRO A 134 22.15 -1.99 -1.44
C PRO A 134 22.74 -2.25 -2.84
N GLN A 135 23.99 -2.73 -2.88
CA GLN A 135 24.69 -3.05 -4.13
C GLN A 135 24.05 -4.20 -4.91
N VAL A 136 23.43 -5.17 -4.21
CA VAL A 136 22.71 -6.28 -4.84
C VAL A 136 21.46 -5.75 -5.53
N PHE A 137 20.68 -4.91 -4.84
CA PHE A 137 19.48 -4.29 -5.42
C PHE A 137 19.80 -3.41 -6.62
N ALA A 138 20.80 -2.54 -6.52
CA ALA A 138 21.23 -1.74 -7.67
C ALA A 138 21.74 -2.61 -8.83
N GLY A 139 22.48 -3.69 -8.54
CA GLY A 139 23.00 -4.61 -9.53
C GLY A 139 21.96 -5.47 -10.23
N MET A 140 20.76 -5.65 -9.66
CA MET A 140 19.66 -6.35 -10.32
C MET A 140 19.06 -5.55 -11.49
N PHE A 141 19.19 -4.24 -11.48
CA PHE A 141 18.56 -3.36 -12.47
C PHE A 141 19.54 -2.75 -13.47
N THR A 142 20.83 -2.63 -13.13
CA THR A 142 21.81 -2.01 -14.00
C THR A 142 23.20 -2.61 -13.88
N ASN A 143 23.88 -2.74 -15.03
CA ASN A 143 25.29 -3.11 -15.15
C ASN A 143 26.23 -1.89 -15.29
N ASN A 144 25.67 -0.68 -15.48
CA ASN A 144 26.46 0.54 -15.57
C ASN A 144 27.05 0.89 -14.20
N ALA A 145 28.36 0.95 -14.10
CA ALA A 145 29.08 1.18 -12.86
C ALA A 145 28.79 2.55 -12.24
N GLU A 146 28.68 3.59 -13.06
CA GLU A 146 28.40 4.95 -12.62
C GLU A 146 26.99 5.06 -12.03
N LEU A 147 25.99 4.57 -12.78
CA LEU A 147 24.59 4.55 -12.34
C LEU A 147 24.43 3.70 -11.06
N LYS A 148 25.12 2.56 -10.99
CA LYS A 148 25.10 1.69 -9.82
C LYS A 148 25.63 2.38 -8.57
N GLN A 149 26.77 3.06 -8.68
CA GLN A 149 27.40 3.76 -7.55
C GLN A 149 26.51 4.92 -7.07
N TYR A 150 25.95 5.71 -8.00
CA TYR A 150 25.03 6.78 -7.70
C TYR A 150 23.74 6.24 -7.03
N THR A 151 23.19 5.15 -7.57
CA THR A 151 21.97 4.50 -7.03
C THR A 151 22.20 3.98 -5.61
N VAL A 152 23.34 3.35 -5.31
CA VAL A 152 23.65 2.82 -3.97
C VAL A 152 23.61 3.92 -2.91
N TRP A 153 24.20 5.08 -3.21
CA TRP A 153 24.19 6.21 -2.28
C TRP A 153 22.77 6.77 -2.11
N THR A 154 22.09 7.04 -3.21
CA THR A 154 20.73 7.60 -3.22
C THR A 154 19.72 6.64 -2.58
N LEU A 155 19.88 5.31 -2.79
CA LEU A 155 19.04 4.28 -2.17
C LEU A 155 19.14 4.35 -0.64
N ARG A 156 20.34 4.47 -0.08
CA ARG A 156 20.53 4.59 1.37
C ARG A 156 19.84 5.81 1.95
N VAL A 157 19.96 6.94 1.29
CA VAL A 157 19.32 8.19 1.72
C VAL A 157 17.79 8.07 1.63
N TYR A 158 17.28 7.57 0.52
CA TYR A 158 15.84 7.42 0.29
C TYR A 158 15.21 6.40 1.26
N MET A 159 15.87 5.29 1.47
CA MET A 159 15.38 4.19 2.32
C MET A 159 15.54 4.47 3.82
N ALA A 160 16.26 5.53 4.22
CA ALA A 160 16.44 5.86 5.64
C ALA A 160 15.10 6.04 6.39
N GLY A 161 14.08 6.60 5.74
CA GLY A 161 12.73 6.78 6.31
C GLY A 161 11.78 5.59 6.15
N MET A 162 12.20 4.53 5.45
CA MET A 162 11.30 3.45 5.04
C MET A 162 10.78 2.58 6.19
N PHE A 163 11.50 2.54 7.32
CA PHE A 163 11.08 1.78 8.51
C PHE A 163 9.69 2.21 9.03
N SER A 164 9.27 3.44 8.79
CA SER A 164 7.96 3.96 9.21
C SER A 164 6.81 3.57 8.28
N LEU A 165 7.09 3.11 7.04
CA LEU A 165 6.06 2.76 6.06
C LEU A 165 5.15 1.62 6.52
N GLY A 166 5.70 0.62 7.22
CA GLY A 166 4.91 -0.49 7.73
C GLY A 166 3.82 -0.03 8.72
N PHE A 167 4.15 0.93 9.57
CA PHE A 167 3.20 1.56 10.48
C PHE A 167 2.11 2.31 9.70
N GLN A 168 2.52 3.19 8.79
CA GLN A 168 1.61 4.03 8.01
C GLN A 168 0.62 3.18 7.20
N ILE A 169 1.13 2.23 6.41
CA ILE A 169 0.29 1.40 5.53
C ILE A 169 -0.67 0.53 6.33
N CYS A 170 -0.20 -0.09 7.43
CA CYS A 170 -1.04 -0.91 8.29
C CYS A 170 -2.19 -0.09 8.91
N CYS A 171 -1.91 1.08 9.45
CA CYS A 171 -2.94 1.95 10.01
C CYS A 171 -3.93 2.42 8.96
N GLN A 172 -3.44 2.87 7.79
CA GLN A 172 -4.27 3.34 6.68
C GLN A 172 -5.23 2.27 6.18
N GLN A 173 -4.71 1.06 5.90
CA GLN A 173 -5.53 -0.07 5.42
C GLN A 173 -6.55 -0.51 6.48
N SER A 174 -6.21 -0.40 7.76
CA SER A 174 -7.13 -0.71 8.84
C SER A 174 -8.28 0.30 8.93
N PHE A 175 -8.02 1.59 8.74
CA PHE A 175 -9.09 2.61 8.67
C PHE A 175 -10.00 2.39 7.47
N MET A 176 -9.46 1.99 6.32
CA MET A 176 -10.25 1.62 5.15
C MET A 176 -11.12 0.39 5.42
N ALA A 177 -10.57 -0.64 6.09
CA ALA A 177 -11.30 -1.84 6.49
C ALA A 177 -12.49 -1.56 7.42
N LEU A 178 -12.36 -0.53 8.28
CA LEU A 178 -13.41 -0.08 9.21
C LEU A 178 -14.40 0.90 8.58
N GLY A 179 -14.26 1.22 7.28
CA GLY A 179 -15.14 2.15 6.56
C GLY A 179 -14.96 3.62 6.95
N GLN A 180 -13.86 3.98 7.62
CA GLN A 180 -13.56 5.34 8.05
C GLN A 180 -12.77 6.12 6.97
N ALA A 181 -13.39 6.31 5.81
CA ALA A 181 -12.77 6.96 4.65
C ALA A 181 -12.22 8.36 4.97
N LYS A 182 -12.93 9.16 5.78
CA LYS A 182 -12.50 10.53 6.15
C LYS A 182 -11.19 10.53 6.93
N VAL A 183 -11.03 9.61 7.89
CA VAL A 183 -9.79 9.49 8.70
C VAL A 183 -8.64 9.03 7.82
N SER A 184 -8.86 8.06 6.94
CA SER A 184 -7.88 7.58 5.99
C SER A 184 -7.40 8.70 5.06
N LEU A 185 -8.31 9.50 4.53
CA LEU A 185 -8.01 10.62 3.62
C LEU A 185 -7.18 11.71 4.31
N ILE A 186 -7.54 12.10 5.55
CA ILE A 186 -6.79 13.10 6.33
C ILE A 186 -5.39 12.58 6.62
N THR A 187 -5.25 11.33 7.07
CA THR A 187 -3.95 10.73 7.40
C THR A 187 -3.02 10.71 6.19
N VAL A 188 -3.53 10.30 5.03
CA VAL A 188 -2.73 10.25 3.78
C VAL A 188 -2.37 11.64 3.30
N SER A 189 -3.32 12.56 3.24
CA SER A 189 -3.06 13.95 2.80
C SER A 189 -2.04 14.62 3.70
N TYR A 190 -2.11 14.43 5.02
CA TYR A 190 -1.14 14.98 5.95
C TYR A 190 0.26 14.41 5.72
N THR A 191 0.40 13.08 5.60
CA THR A 191 1.73 12.45 5.40
C THR A 191 2.34 12.80 4.04
N HIS A 192 1.56 12.83 2.97
CA HIS A 192 2.07 13.16 1.63
C HIS A 192 2.35 14.66 1.43
N LEU A 193 1.62 15.55 2.09
CA LEU A 193 1.84 16.99 1.98
C LEU A 193 2.93 17.51 2.92
N THR A 194 3.15 16.87 4.07
CA THR A 194 4.14 17.35 5.05
C THR A 194 5.55 16.80 4.81
N LEU A 195 5.69 15.58 4.29
CA LEU A 195 7.01 15.00 4.00
C LEU A 195 7.83 15.78 2.95
N PRO A 196 7.24 16.31 1.84
CA PRO A 196 8.02 17.11 0.89
C PRO A 196 8.35 18.53 1.38
N THR A 197 7.61 19.07 2.36
CA THR A 197 7.81 20.44 2.83
C THR A 197 8.88 20.58 3.92
N THR A 198 9.28 19.49 4.56
CA THR A 198 10.35 19.50 5.58
C THR A 198 11.77 19.44 5.01
N SER A 199 11.93 19.29 3.70
CA SER A 199 13.25 19.31 3.03
C SER A 199 13.70 20.70 2.56
N ARG A 200 13.10 21.78 3.10
CA ARG A 200 13.64 23.14 2.96
C ARG A 200 14.39 23.51 4.24
N VAL A 201 15.60 23.03 4.39
CA VAL A 201 16.69 23.69 5.12
C VAL A 201 17.98 23.42 4.37
#